data_fa84a0c98d42591bd65b22bb7576849f
#
_entry.id   fa84a0c98d42591bd65b22bb7576849f
#
_cell.length_a   1.000
_cell.length_b   1.000
_cell.length_c   1.000
_cell.angle_alpha   90.00
_cell.angle_beta   90.00
_cell.angle_gamma   90.00
#
_symmetry.space_group_name_H-M   'P 1'
#
loop_
_entity.id
_entity.type
_entity.pdbx_description
1 polymer ?
#
loop_
_entity_poly.entity_id
_entity_poly.type
_entity_poly.pdbx_seq_one_letter_code
_entity_poly.pdbx_strand_id
1 'polypeptide(L)'
;MKKIILLMLLMCTLCAHGQHNGYYTQYYNNPELLKQAKTWVESGEWRQGFNGAAPHSSVNVIDFYQQYQRNPKAWQAMFRWLATHDLLAIPAGRHEIEGTDLVVSVEDSENRPLEKQNSESHYHHIDFQYVVSGVERFGILDHYTSTPNCKYDARKDVIHYNYKADRTRFYDSKPDEFFIFFPRDWHIAKVNNPGNDQKIRVIVVKQKAIL
;
A
#
# COMPACT_ATOMS: atom_id res chain seq x y z
N MET A 1 41.14 6.10 -33.28
CA MET A 1 41.13 6.18 -31.79
C MET A 1 40.03 7.04 -31.18
N LYS A 2 39.09 7.62 -31.94
CA LYS A 2 37.99 8.46 -31.38
C LYS A 2 36.65 7.76 -31.22
N LYS A 3 36.52 6.49 -31.63
CA LYS A 3 35.21 5.74 -31.54
C LYS A 3 35.09 4.85 -30.31
N ILE A 4 36.15 4.60 -29.54
CA ILE A 4 36.13 3.73 -28.37
C ILE A 4 35.74 4.49 -27.10
N ILE A 5 35.96 5.82 -27.06
CA ILE A 5 35.65 6.65 -25.87
C ILE A 5 34.13 6.91 -25.73
N LEU A 6 33.36 6.89 -26.83
CA LEU A 6 31.91 7.17 -26.79
C LEU A 6 31.09 5.98 -26.25
N LEU A 7 31.63 4.75 -26.38
CA LEU A 7 30.92 3.55 -25.88
C LEU A 7 31.05 3.36 -24.35
N MET A 8 32.14 3.87 -23.75
CA MET A 8 32.32 3.80 -22.29
C MET A 8 31.52 4.85 -21.52
N LEU A 9 31.21 5.99 -22.11
CA LEU A 9 30.36 6.99 -21.46
C LEU A 9 28.87 6.59 -21.44
N LEU A 10 28.41 5.78 -22.39
CA LEU A 10 27.02 5.30 -22.41
C LEU A 10 26.76 4.18 -21.42
N MET A 11 27.78 3.41 -21.01
CA MET A 11 27.63 2.37 -19.97
C MET A 11 27.62 2.94 -18.55
N CYS A 12 28.25 4.09 -18.29
CA CYS A 12 28.22 4.69 -16.95
C CYS A 12 26.91 5.38 -16.58
N THR A 13 26.10 5.78 -17.56
CA THR A 13 24.80 6.43 -17.28
C THR A 13 23.69 5.41 -16.98
N LEU A 14 23.84 4.15 -17.35
CA LEU A 14 22.87 3.08 -17.03
C LEU A 14 23.09 2.45 -15.65
N CYS A 15 24.27 2.60 -15.04
CA CYS A 15 24.55 2.07 -13.71
C CYS A 15 24.11 2.99 -12.54
N ALA A 16 23.83 4.26 -12.80
CA ALA A 16 23.50 5.22 -11.74
C ALA A 16 22.02 5.18 -11.28
N HIS A 17 21.15 4.46 -11.99
CA HIS A 17 19.71 4.37 -11.65
C HIS A 17 19.32 3.09 -10.91
N GLY A 18 20.26 2.20 -10.60
CA GLY A 18 19.99 0.86 -10.08
C GLY A 18 20.24 0.62 -8.58
N GLN A 19 20.74 1.61 -7.82
CA GLN A 19 21.26 1.32 -6.47
C GLN A 19 20.36 1.67 -5.29
N HIS A 20 19.13 2.20 -5.47
CA HIS A 20 18.35 2.68 -4.33
C HIS A 20 17.06 1.93 -3.97
N ASN A 21 16.71 0.85 -4.67
CA ASN A 21 15.56 0.04 -4.29
C ASN A 21 15.84 -1.45 -4.52
N GLY A 22 16.80 -2.02 -3.81
CA GLY A 22 17.18 -3.44 -3.95
C GLY A 22 16.02 -4.42 -3.76
N TYR A 23 14.97 -4.04 -3.03
CA TYR A 23 13.76 -4.84 -2.87
C TYR A 23 12.84 -4.72 -4.09
N TYR A 24 12.58 -3.52 -4.59
CA TYR A 24 11.69 -3.30 -5.74
C TYR A 24 12.35 -3.60 -7.09
N THR A 25 13.64 -3.31 -7.27
CA THR A 25 14.34 -3.56 -8.56
C THR A 25 14.42 -5.03 -8.92
N GLN A 26 14.50 -5.92 -7.94
CA GLN A 26 14.54 -7.37 -8.18
C GLN A 26 13.23 -7.88 -8.79
N TYR A 27 12.09 -7.31 -8.41
CA TYR A 27 10.76 -7.70 -8.90
C TYR A 27 10.40 -7.05 -10.23
N TYR A 28 10.72 -5.77 -10.42
CA TYR A 28 10.45 -5.06 -11.69
C TYR A 28 11.26 -5.59 -12.86
N ASN A 29 12.37 -6.26 -12.61
CA ASN A 29 13.18 -6.92 -13.64
C ASN A 29 12.70 -8.33 -14.00
N ASN A 30 11.56 -8.77 -13.49
CA ASN A 30 10.96 -10.05 -13.84
C ASN A 30 9.62 -9.86 -14.58
N PRO A 31 9.64 -9.66 -15.90
CA PRO A 31 8.43 -9.40 -16.69
C PRO A 31 7.43 -10.55 -16.66
N GLU A 32 7.90 -11.81 -16.54
CA GLU A 32 7.01 -12.95 -16.46
C GLU A 32 6.24 -12.98 -15.13
N LEU A 33 6.91 -12.70 -14.02
CA LEU A 33 6.25 -12.58 -12.70
C LEU A 33 5.25 -11.42 -12.69
N LEU A 34 5.60 -10.28 -13.28
CA LEU A 34 4.68 -9.14 -13.41
C LEU A 34 3.45 -9.52 -14.24
N LYS A 35 3.64 -10.20 -15.35
CA LYS A 35 2.54 -10.69 -16.19
C LYS A 35 1.64 -11.66 -15.42
N GLN A 36 2.24 -12.63 -14.73
CA GLN A 36 1.52 -13.60 -13.89
C GLN A 36 0.70 -12.89 -12.80
N ALA A 37 1.31 -11.96 -12.08
CA ALA A 37 0.65 -11.20 -11.03
C ALA A 37 -0.53 -10.36 -11.56
N LYS A 38 -0.35 -9.68 -12.70
CA LYS A 38 -1.43 -8.93 -13.35
C LYS A 38 -2.58 -9.85 -13.77
N THR A 39 -2.30 -10.95 -14.47
CA THR A 39 -3.32 -11.91 -14.90
C THR A 39 -4.09 -12.46 -13.68
N TRP A 40 -3.38 -12.76 -12.59
CA TRP A 40 -4.03 -13.24 -11.36
C TRP A 40 -4.91 -12.16 -10.71
N VAL A 41 -4.47 -10.89 -10.66
CA VAL A 41 -5.32 -9.78 -10.15
C VAL A 41 -6.56 -9.63 -11.01
N GLU A 42 -6.40 -9.68 -12.33
CA GLU A 42 -7.50 -9.56 -13.30
C GLU A 42 -8.48 -10.74 -13.23
N SER A 43 -8.00 -11.96 -12.91
CA SER A 43 -8.87 -13.14 -12.75
C SER A 43 -9.86 -13.00 -11.59
N GLY A 44 -9.52 -12.19 -10.58
CA GLY A 44 -10.36 -12.02 -9.39
C GLY A 44 -10.40 -13.22 -8.45
N GLU A 45 -9.53 -14.21 -8.61
CA GLU A 45 -9.46 -15.40 -7.73
C GLU A 45 -9.25 -15.05 -6.25
N TRP A 46 -8.61 -13.92 -5.97
CA TRP A 46 -8.38 -13.41 -4.62
C TRP A 46 -9.64 -12.89 -3.91
N ARG A 47 -10.69 -12.56 -4.64
CA ARG A 47 -11.83 -11.78 -4.16
C ARG A 47 -12.67 -12.44 -3.08
N GLN A 48 -12.79 -13.76 -3.08
CA GLN A 48 -13.61 -14.53 -2.10
C GLN A 48 -15.03 -13.97 -1.90
N GLY A 49 -15.63 -13.42 -2.97
CA GLY A 49 -16.93 -12.77 -2.94
C GLY A 49 -16.89 -11.25 -2.74
N PHE A 50 -15.76 -10.66 -2.41
CA PHE A 50 -15.58 -9.20 -2.28
C PHE A 50 -15.48 -8.56 -3.67
N ASN A 51 -16.62 -8.13 -4.21
CA ASN A 51 -16.73 -7.57 -5.58
C ASN A 51 -16.91 -6.04 -5.61
N GLY A 52 -16.99 -5.39 -4.45
CA GLY A 52 -17.26 -3.95 -4.34
C GLY A 52 -16.08 -3.05 -4.73
N ALA A 53 -14.86 -3.57 -4.70
CA ALA A 53 -13.67 -2.76 -4.98
C ALA A 53 -12.58 -3.54 -5.71
N ALA A 54 -11.63 -2.81 -6.31
CA ALA A 54 -10.43 -3.33 -6.95
C ALA A 54 -9.16 -2.71 -6.33
N PRO A 55 -7.98 -3.34 -6.46
CA PRO A 55 -6.76 -2.69 -6.02
C PRO A 55 -6.50 -1.42 -6.84
N HIS A 56 -6.18 -0.33 -6.16
CA HIS A 56 -5.77 0.92 -6.81
C HIS A 56 -4.51 0.69 -7.66
N SER A 57 -4.34 1.46 -8.73
CA SER A 57 -3.23 1.33 -9.67
C SER A 57 -1.83 1.49 -9.06
N SER A 58 -1.72 2.08 -7.87
CA SER A 58 -0.46 2.20 -7.12
C SER A 58 -0.09 0.96 -6.31
N VAL A 59 -1.00 0.00 -6.15
CA VAL A 59 -0.72 -1.24 -5.43
C VAL A 59 0.31 -2.07 -6.20
N ASN A 60 1.36 -2.50 -5.52
CA ASN A 60 2.34 -3.42 -6.09
C ASN A 60 1.70 -4.79 -6.29
N VAL A 61 1.28 -5.08 -7.52
CA VAL A 61 0.58 -6.34 -7.85
C VAL A 61 1.46 -7.58 -7.67
N ILE A 62 2.79 -7.46 -7.80
CA ILE A 62 3.72 -8.58 -7.56
C ILE A 62 3.74 -8.92 -6.08
N ASP A 63 3.86 -7.93 -5.21
CA ASP A 63 3.85 -8.15 -3.76
C ASP A 63 2.47 -8.67 -3.31
N PHE A 64 1.37 -8.15 -3.86
CA PHE A 64 0.03 -8.66 -3.57
C PHE A 64 -0.10 -10.14 -3.95
N TYR A 65 0.28 -10.50 -5.17
CA TYR A 65 0.27 -11.89 -5.63
C TYR A 65 1.12 -12.78 -4.73
N GLN A 66 2.37 -12.41 -4.47
CA GLN A 66 3.30 -13.22 -3.68
C GLN A 66 2.86 -13.37 -2.22
N GLN A 67 2.42 -12.29 -1.58
CA GLN A 67 1.94 -12.34 -0.19
C GLN A 67 0.67 -13.18 -0.07
N TYR A 68 -0.23 -13.08 -1.06
CA TYR A 68 -1.40 -13.95 -1.11
C TYR A 68 -1.01 -15.43 -1.22
N GLN A 69 -0.07 -15.78 -2.13
CA GLN A 69 0.38 -17.17 -2.30
C GLN A 69 1.09 -17.72 -1.05
N ARG A 70 1.79 -16.88 -0.31
CA ARG A 70 2.49 -17.28 0.93
C ARG A 70 1.55 -17.48 2.12
N ASN A 71 0.44 -16.77 2.17
CA ASN A 71 -0.55 -16.88 3.26
C ASN A 71 -1.99 -16.82 2.72
N PRO A 72 -2.40 -17.75 1.87
CA PRO A 72 -3.72 -17.70 1.25
C PRO A 72 -4.86 -17.76 2.28
N LYS A 73 -4.66 -18.47 3.40
CA LYS A 73 -5.67 -18.58 4.45
C LYS A 73 -6.05 -17.21 5.03
N ALA A 74 -5.08 -16.39 5.38
CA ALA A 74 -5.34 -15.07 5.97
C ALA A 74 -5.99 -14.12 4.95
N TRP A 75 -5.46 -14.05 3.72
CA TRP A 75 -6.03 -13.24 2.66
C TRP A 75 -7.46 -13.63 2.30
N GLN A 76 -7.73 -14.92 2.16
CA GLN A 76 -9.08 -15.44 1.88
C GLN A 76 -10.04 -15.13 3.01
N ALA A 77 -9.62 -15.28 4.27
CA ALA A 77 -10.44 -14.95 5.43
C ALA A 77 -10.77 -13.46 5.46
N MET A 78 -9.79 -12.58 5.20
CA MET A 78 -9.99 -11.13 5.12
C MET A 78 -11.00 -10.76 4.02
N PHE A 79 -10.79 -11.20 2.79
CA PHE A 79 -11.71 -10.86 1.70
C PHE A 79 -13.10 -11.46 1.89
N ARG A 80 -13.21 -12.67 2.45
CA ARG A 80 -14.51 -13.25 2.80
C ARG A 80 -15.22 -12.45 3.88
N TRP A 81 -14.49 -12.00 4.90
CA TRP A 81 -15.04 -11.14 5.93
C TRP A 81 -15.60 -9.84 5.34
N LEU A 82 -14.83 -9.18 4.48
CA LEU A 82 -15.28 -7.97 3.77
C LEU A 82 -16.52 -8.22 2.89
N ALA A 83 -16.62 -9.42 2.29
CA ALA A 83 -17.74 -9.80 1.43
C ALA A 83 -19.04 -10.12 2.17
N THR A 84 -18.94 -10.55 3.44
CA THR A 84 -20.08 -11.09 4.21
C THR A 84 -20.63 -10.15 5.24
N HIS A 85 -19.99 -9.00 5.48
CA HIS A 85 -20.46 -7.99 6.43
C HIS A 85 -21.02 -6.76 5.71
N ASP A 86 -22.04 -6.16 6.31
CA ASP A 86 -22.50 -4.82 5.89
C ASP A 86 -21.51 -3.78 6.41
N LEU A 87 -20.58 -3.39 5.56
CA LEU A 87 -19.47 -2.51 5.91
C LEU A 87 -19.92 -1.08 6.24
N LEU A 88 -21.11 -0.68 5.79
CA LEU A 88 -21.70 0.62 6.14
C LEU A 88 -22.36 0.59 7.52
N ALA A 89 -22.92 -0.55 7.93
CA ALA A 89 -23.71 -0.68 9.15
C ALA A 89 -22.93 -1.30 10.33
N ILE A 90 -21.86 -2.05 10.08
CA ILE A 90 -21.09 -2.67 11.16
C ILE A 90 -20.56 -1.60 12.13
N PRO A 91 -20.64 -1.80 13.47
CA PRO A 91 -20.14 -0.81 14.43
C PRO A 91 -18.68 -0.46 14.21
N ALA A 92 -18.31 0.81 14.38
CA ALA A 92 -16.91 1.22 14.44
C ALA A 92 -16.22 0.52 15.61
N GLY A 93 -14.95 0.14 15.42
CA GLY A 93 -14.18 -0.59 16.41
C GLY A 93 -13.33 -1.71 15.81
N ARG A 94 -12.89 -2.62 16.66
CA ARG A 94 -12.03 -3.75 16.29
C ARG A 94 -12.84 -5.02 16.20
N HIS A 95 -12.71 -5.74 15.09
CA HIS A 95 -13.41 -6.99 14.81
C HIS A 95 -12.40 -8.08 14.50
N GLU A 96 -12.42 -9.16 15.25
CA GLU A 96 -11.55 -10.31 15.00
C GLU A 96 -12.10 -11.15 13.84
N ILE A 97 -11.21 -11.66 12.99
CA ILE A 97 -11.59 -12.64 11.95
C ILE A 97 -11.34 -14.04 12.49
N GLU A 98 -12.43 -14.76 12.72
CA GLU A 98 -12.39 -16.11 13.30
C GLU A 98 -11.42 -17.04 12.58
N GLY A 99 -10.65 -17.79 13.35
CA GLY A 99 -9.65 -18.75 12.85
C GLY A 99 -8.38 -18.14 12.26
N THR A 100 -8.17 -16.83 12.50
CA THR A 100 -6.95 -16.10 12.12
C THR A 100 -6.48 -15.21 13.28
N ASP A 101 -5.32 -14.57 13.13
CA ASP A 101 -4.81 -13.51 14.00
C ASP A 101 -5.14 -12.10 13.47
N LEU A 102 -5.96 -12.01 12.41
CA LEU A 102 -6.33 -10.75 11.81
C LEU A 102 -7.39 -10.00 12.61
N VAL A 103 -7.19 -8.69 12.70
CA VAL A 103 -8.16 -7.77 13.28
C VAL A 103 -8.48 -6.69 12.25
N VAL A 104 -9.76 -6.53 11.99
CA VAL A 104 -10.30 -5.45 11.17
C VAL A 104 -10.59 -4.25 12.06
N SER A 105 -10.01 -3.11 11.77
CA SER A 105 -10.36 -1.82 12.37
C SER A 105 -11.37 -1.12 11.45
N VAL A 106 -12.58 -0.89 11.95
CA VAL A 106 -13.60 -0.08 11.28
C VAL A 106 -13.60 1.29 11.93
N GLU A 107 -13.37 2.34 11.16
CA GLU A 107 -13.16 3.68 11.67
C GLU A 107 -14.09 4.69 11.00
N ASP A 108 -14.90 5.38 11.78
CA ASP A 108 -15.50 6.65 11.36
C ASP A 108 -14.52 7.77 11.71
N SER A 109 -13.98 8.43 10.71
CA SER A 109 -12.82 9.32 10.83
C SER A 109 -12.98 10.56 9.94
N GLU A 110 -12.00 11.44 10.00
CA GLU A 110 -11.90 12.62 9.13
C GLU A 110 -10.51 12.74 8.55
N ASN A 111 -10.44 13.14 7.27
CA ASN A 111 -9.20 13.62 6.68
C ASN A 111 -8.76 14.90 7.38
N ARG A 112 -7.46 15.13 7.45
CA ARG A 112 -6.86 16.30 8.10
C ARG A 112 -5.87 17.01 7.19
N PRO A 113 -5.59 18.28 7.43
CA PRO A 113 -4.53 18.99 6.73
C PRO A 113 -3.22 18.20 6.73
N LEU A 114 -2.48 18.23 5.63
CA LEU A 114 -1.27 17.44 5.43
C LEU A 114 -0.24 17.63 6.56
N GLU A 115 -0.11 18.84 7.07
CA GLU A 115 0.79 19.19 8.18
C GLU A 115 0.37 18.63 9.55
N LYS A 116 -0.83 18.04 9.61
CA LYS A 116 -1.36 17.36 10.81
C LYS A 116 -1.27 15.83 10.71
N GLN A 117 -0.79 15.32 9.58
CA GLN A 117 -0.65 13.89 9.33
C GLN A 117 0.80 13.45 9.41
N ASN A 118 1.01 12.28 9.96
CA ASN A 118 2.30 11.64 9.96
C ASN A 118 2.45 10.77 8.71
N SER A 119 3.65 10.79 8.15
CA SER A 119 4.06 9.76 7.20
C SER A 119 4.49 8.52 7.97
N GLU A 120 4.32 7.34 7.37
CA GLU A 120 4.74 6.10 8.02
C GLU A 120 5.14 5.01 7.02
N SER A 121 5.88 4.05 7.52
CA SER A 121 6.01 2.72 6.91
C SER A 121 6.21 1.66 7.96
N HIS A 122 6.05 0.41 7.55
CA HIS A 122 6.19 -0.78 8.37
C HIS A 122 7.31 -1.67 7.84
N TYR A 123 7.92 -2.51 8.67
CA TYR A 123 8.94 -3.47 8.25
C TYR A 123 8.39 -4.90 8.20
N HIS A 124 7.35 -5.19 9.00
CA HIS A 124 6.84 -6.54 9.18
C HIS A 124 5.35 -6.69 8.88
N HIS A 125 4.63 -5.56 8.71
CA HIS A 125 3.19 -5.59 8.44
C HIS A 125 2.85 -5.00 7.09
N ILE A 126 1.76 -5.51 6.55
CA ILE A 126 1.05 -5.02 5.38
C ILE A 126 -0.19 -4.29 5.90
N ASP A 127 -0.44 -3.10 5.40
CA ASP A 127 -1.68 -2.38 5.67
C ASP A 127 -2.60 -2.50 4.46
N PHE A 128 -3.71 -3.20 4.62
CA PHE A 128 -4.83 -3.13 3.71
C PHE A 128 -5.75 -2.00 4.17
N GLN A 129 -6.06 -1.06 3.28
CA GLN A 129 -6.90 0.11 3.57
C GLN A 129 -7.99 0.26 2.53
N TYR A 130 -9.25 0.28 2.99
CA TYR A 130 -10.43 0.37 2.15
C TYR A 130 -11.37 1.46 2.65
N VAL A 131 -11.69 2.41 1.77
CA VAL A 131 -12.67 3.47 2.04
C VAL A 131 -14.06 2.95 1.70
N VAL A 132 -14.89 2.77 2.73
CA VAL A 132 -16.27 2.28 2.58
C VAL A 132 -17.21 3.42 2.19
N SER A 133 -16.94 4.63 2.70
CA SER A 133 -17.72 5.83 2.43
C SER A 133 -16.84 7.06 2.50
N GLY A 134 -17.12 8.04 1.67
CA GLY A 134 -16.33 9.26 1.53
C GLY A 134 -15.16 9.09 0.54
N VAL A 135 -14.19 9.99 0.64
CA VAL A 135 -12.97 10.01 -0.18
C VAL A 135 -11.78 10.25 0.73
N GLU A 136 -10.90 9.28 0.85
CA GLU A 136 -9.64 9.42 1.57
C GLU A 136 -8.51 9.76 0.60
N ARG A 137 -7.65 10.69 0.96
CA ARG A 137 -6.44 10.98 0.19
C ARG A 137 -5.23 10.34 0.85
N PHE A 138 -4.51 9.53 0.08
CA PHE A 138 -3.21 8.97 0.45
C PHE A 138 -2.08 9.74 -0.22
N GLY A 139 -1.00 9.97 0.53
CA GLY A 139 0.28 10.41 -0.01
C GLY A 139 1.26 9.24 -0.11
N ILE A 140 1.92 9.06 -1.25
CA ILE A 140 3.01 8.10 -1.44
C ILE A 140 4.30 8.90 -1.58
N LEU A 141 5.24 8.68 -0.63
CA LEU A 141 6.45 9.45 -0.53
C LEU A 141 7.49 9.07 -1.59
N ASP A 142 8.21 10.05 -2.07
CA ASP A 142 9.42 9.81 -2.86
C ASP A 142 10.59 9.47 -1.94
N HIS A 143 11.11 8.27 -2.05
CA HIS A 143 12.23 7.76 -1.25
C HIS A 143 13.53 8.55 -1.45
N TYR A 144 13.73 9.19 -2.61
CA TYR A 144 14.94 9.97 -2.89
C TYR A 144 14.97 11.31 -2.15
N THR A 145 13.80 11.84 -1.80
CA THR A 145 13.68 13.16 -1.15
C THR A 145 13.17 13.08 0.27
N SER A 146 12.95 11.87 0.77
CA SER A 146 12.43 11.64 2.13
C SER A 146 13.49 10.96 2.99
N THR A 147 13.50 11.28 4.27
CA THR A 147 14.47 10.73 5.26
C THR A 147 13.76 10.39 6.56
N PRO A 148 14.13 9.31 7.26
CA PRO A 148 13.61 9.02 8.58
C PRO A 148 13.75 10.23 9.52
N ASN A 149 12.70 10.55 10.28
CA ASN A 149 12.70 11.63 11.27
C ASN A 149 12.63 11.13 12.72
N CYS A 150 12.53 9.82 12.89
CA CYS A 150 12.55 9.16 14.20
C CYS A 150 13.27 7.81 14.11
N LYS A 151 13.51 7.17 15.26
CA LYS A 151 13.91 5.77 15.31
C LYS A 151 12.69 4.88 15.05
N TYR A 152 12.94 3.73 14.42
CA TYR A 152 11.93 2.70 14.26
C TYR A 152 11.40 2.20 15.62
N ASP A 153 10.08 2.24 15.80
CA ASP A 153 9.41 1.66 16.95
C ASP A 153 9.03 0.19 16.66
N ALA A 154 9.84 -0.74 17.15
CA ALA A 154 9.63 -2.16 16.93
C ALA A 154 8.35 -2.73 17.57
N ARG A 155 7.78 -2.05 18.59
CA ARG A 155 6.53 -2.51 19.24
C ARG A 155 5.31 -2.18 18.40
N LYS A 156 5.36 -1.04 17.70
CA LYS A 156 4.29 -0.59 16.80
C LYS A 156 4.56 -0.96 15.35
N ASP A 157 5.78 -1.43 15.05
CA ASP A 157 6.27 -1.64 13.70
C ASP A 157 6.11 -0.40 12.82
N VAL A 158 6.59 0.76 13.28
CA VAL A 158 6.41 2.02 12.57
C VAL A 158 7.66 2.88 12.59
N ILE A 159 7.90 3.56 11.48
CA ILE A 159 8.89 4.63 11.33
C ILE A 159 8.28 5.79 10.55
N HIS A 160 8.62 7.03 10.90
CA HIS A 160 8.13 8.24 10.27
C HIS A 160 9.22 8.97 9.50
N TYR A 161 8.83 9.87 8.59
CA TYR A 161 9.74 10.50 7.64
C TYR A 161 9.52 12.01 7.53
N ASN A 162 10.62 12.75 7.33
CA ASN A 162 10.55 14.05 6.69
C ASN A 162 10.43 13.84 5.18
N TYR A 163 9.57 14.59 4.52
CA TYR A 163 9.30 14.46 3.09
C TYR A 163 9.06 15.83 2.45
N LYS A 164 9.09 15.87 1.12
CA LYS A 164 8.74 17.04 0.32
C LYS A 164 7.35 16.86 -0.27
N ALA A 165 6.41 17.76 0.05
CA ALA A 165 5.04 17.67 -0.42
C ALA A 165 4.92 17.76 -1.95
N ASP A 166 5.77 18.55 -2.60
CA ASP A 166 5.84 18.69 -4.07
C ASP A 166 6.45 17.48 -4.77
N ARG A 167 7.02 16.53 -4.02
CA ARG A 167 7.55 15.24 -4.49
C ARG A 167 6.70 14.05 -4.05
N THR A 168 5.70 14.28 -3.22
CA THR A 168 4.74 13.27 -2.77
C THR A 168 3.64 13.11 -3.81
N ARG A 169 3.34 11.88 -4.19
CA ARG A 169 2.21 11.59 -5.08
C ARG A 169 0.96 11.36 -4.25
N PHE A 170 -0.09 12.14 -4.53
CA PHE A 170 -1.36 12.02 -3.85
C PHE A 170 -2.38 11.29 -4.70
N TYR A 171 -3.14 10.40 -4.08
CA TYR A 171 -4.21 9.62 -4.69
C TYR A 171 -5.46 9.67 -3.83
N ASP A 172 -6.61 9.78 -4.47
CA ASP A 172 -7.91 9.78 -3.80
C ASP A 172 -8.53 8.38 -3.88
N SER A 173 -8.67 7.75 -2.73
CA SER A 173 -9.33 6.46 -2.59
C SER A 173 -10.84 6.64 -2.47
N LYS A 174 -11.58 5.85 -3.22
CA LYS A 174 -13.05 5.83 -3.26
C LYS A 174 -13.56 4.43 -2.93
N PRO A 175 -14.88 4.26 -2.70
CA PRO A 175 -15.45 2.95 -2.35
C PRO A 175 -15.27 1.84 -3.39
N ASP A 176 -14.88 2.15 -4.62
CA ASP A 176 -14.60 1.17 -5.68
C ASP A 176 -13.12 0.74 -5.76
N GLU A 177 -12.27 1.28 -4.87
CA GLU A 177 -10.84 0.98 -4.83
C GLU A 177 -10.36 0.73 -3.41
N PHE A 178 -9.31 -0.08 -3.27
CA PHE A 178 -8.57 -0.24 -2.02
C PHE A 178 -7.06 -0.09 -2.24
N PHE A 179 -6.35 0.28 -1.18
CA PHE A 179 -4.90 0.35 -1.16
C PHE A 179 -4.31 -0.81 -0.36
N ILE A 180 -3.12 -1.23 -0.74
CA ILE A 180 -2.28 -2.13 0.06
C ILE A 180 -0.91 -1.51 0.13
N PHE A 181 -0.45 -1.26 1.35
CA PHE A 181 0.91 -0.81 1.63
C PHE A 181 1.71 -1.99 2.17
N PHE A 182 2.70 -2.42 1.41
CA PHE A 182 3.60 -3.49 1.79
C PHE A 182 4.74 -2.97 2.67
N PRO A 183 5.51 -3.85 3.34
CA PRO A 183 6.69 -3.42 4.07
C PRO A 183 7.57 -2.48 3.24
N ARG A 184 7.89 -1.32 3.81
CA ARG A 184 8.67 -0.23 3.20
C ARG A 184 7.93 0.62 2.15
N ASP A 185 6.63 0.48 1.99
CA ASP A 185 5.84 1.48 1.29
C ASP A 185 5.65 2.69 2.21
N TRP A 186 6.26 3.82 1.84
CA TRP A 186 6.21 5.04 2.64
C TRP A 186 4.99 5.86 2.26
N HIS A 187 4.07 6.01 3.20
CA HIS A 187 2.77 6.61 2.92
C HIS A 187 2.30 7.58 4.00
N ILE A 188 1.26 8.33 3.65
CA ILE A 188 0.51 9.22 4.54
C ILE A 188 -0.96 8.91 4.31
N ALA A 189 -1.70 8.62 5.38
CA ALA A 189 -3.13 8.35 5.31
C ALA A 189 -3.96 9.58 5.73
N LYS A 190 -5.22 9.61 5.35
CA LYS A 190 -6.25 10.57 5.80
C LYS A 190 -5.86 12.04 5.58
N VAL A 191 -5.31 12.34 4.41
CA VAL A 191 -4.97 13.72 4.01
C VAL A 191 -6.22 14.41 3.47
N ASN A 192 -6.40 15.69 3.79
CA ASN A 192 -7.50 16.52 3.26
C ASN A 192 -7.56 16.44 1.73
N ASN A 193 -8.77 16.26 1.24
CA ASN A 193 -9.09 16.31 -0.18
C ASN A 193 -9.94 17.55 -0.45
N PRO A 194 -9.38 18.65 -0.99
CA PRO A 194 -10.13 19.86 -1.30
C PRO A 194 -11.33 19.57 -2.21
N GLY A 195 -12.50 20.11 -1.84
CA GLY A 195 -13.72 19.94 -2.62
C GLY A 195 -14.59 18.74 -2.23
N ASN A 196 -14.14 17.90 -1.29
CA ASN A 196 -14.94 16.78 -0.76
C ASN A 196 -15.30 16.98 0.72
N ASP A 197 -16.32 16.27 1.18
CA ASP A 197 -16.54 16.08 2.60
C ASP A 197 -15.34 15.31 3.18
N GLN A 198 -14.81 15.78 4.30
CA GLN A 198 -13.64 15.16 4.93
C GLN A 198 -13.99 13.94 5.78
N LYS A 199 -15.28 13.71 6.02
CA LYS A 199 -15.74 12.53 6.76
C LYS A 199 -15.59 11.28 5.91
N ILE A 200 -14.98 10.28 6.50
CA ILE A 200 -14.72 9.00 5.87
C ILE A 200 -15.08 7.85 6.80
N ARG A 201 -15.53 6.75 6.20
CA ARG A 201 -15.59 5.46 6.88
C ARG A 201 -14.58 4.54 6.21
N VAL A 202 -13.64 4.04 6.99
CA VAL A 202 -12.53 3.25 6.49
C VAL A 202 -12.41 1.93 7.22
N ILE A 203 -11.89 0.95 6.50
CA ILE A 203 -11.47 -0.34 7.03
C ILE A 203 -9.97 -0.45 6.88
N VAL A 204 -9.30 -0.75 7.99
CA VAL A 204 -7.87 -1.04 8.02
C VAL A 204 -7.67 -2.44 8.56
N VAL A 205 -6.94 -3.26 7.82
CA VAL A 205 -6.49 -4.58 8.29
C VAL A 205 -4.98 -4.61 8.26
N LYS A 206 -4.38 -4.79 9.43
CA LYS A 206 -2.93 -4.96 9.55
C LYS A 206 -2.60 -6.43 9.57
N GLN A 207 -1.89 -6.89 8.54
CA GLN A 207 -1.51 -8.29 8.35
C GLN A 207 0.00 -8.45 8.42
N LYS A 208 0.49 -9.50 9.08
CA LYS A 208 1.92 -9.81 9.09
C LYS A 208 2.39 -10.23 7.69
N ALA A 209 3.45 -9.58 7.20
CA ALA A 209 4.11 -9.99 5.96
C ALA A 209 4.88 -11.29 6.15
N ILE A 210 4.87 -12.15 5.16
CA ILE A 210 5.67 -13.37 5.12
C ILE A 210 6.90 -13.09 4.24
N LEU A 211 8.05 -12.97 4.87
CA LEU A 211 9.33 -12.67 4.21
C LEU A 211 10.02 -13.92 3.66
#